data_3232d3bf5b77716a2b404a0f9576bc89
#
_entry.id   3232d3bf5b77716a2b404a0f9576bc89
#
_cell.length_a   1.000
_cell.length_b   1.000
_cell.length_c   1.000
_cell.angle_alpha   90.00
_cell.angle_beta   90.00
_cell.angle_gamma   90.00
#
_symmetry.space_group_name_H-M   'P 1'
#
loop_
_entity.id
_entity.type
_entity.pdbx_description
1 polymer ?
#
loop_
_entity_poly.entity_id
_entity_poly.type
_entity_poly.pdbx_seq_one_letter_code
_entity_poly.pdbx_strand_id
1 'polypeptide(L)'
;MHAIRLHAFGPAENLTYEQVEDPRPGPGQVRIAVRAAGVHLLDAALREGMRGGPAAEPTPLPTIPGREVAGIVESLGEGVADDWLGKRVVAHLGFVPGGYAELAVTGAERLHEIPGNLDFAEAVAMIGTGRTAMGILQFAELGPDSVVIVPAAAGGIGTLLVQYAKNAGATVVGLAGGPEKTARVQAGGADLAVDYKDPAWPAKVRAHLGGRTATVVFDGVSGDVAREAVGLLGPGGKHIVFGWSGEGIRDGEPYLVDGVSEQVLGPVMLGKAGGPDPVRTLELRALAEAAAGRLTPAVQRFPLAEAAAAHRALETRGTIGKVVLEP
;
A
#
# COMPACT_ATOMS: atom_id res chain seq x y z
N MET A 1 -27.87 -1.82 -3.89
CA MET A 1 -26.75 -1.46 -3.04
C MET A 1 -26.32 -0.02 -3.28
N HIS A 2 -25.63 0.60 -2.32
CA HIS A 2 -24.93 1.84 -2.59
C HIS A 2 -23.49 1.58 -3.04
N ALA A 3 -23.00 2.45 -3.92
CA ALA A 3 -21.64 2.41 -4.44
C ALA A 3 -21.16 3.82 -4.80
N ILE A 4 -19.84 3.94 -4.91
CA ILE A 4 -19.23 5.12 -5.51
C ILE A 4 -19.15 4.93 -7.02
N ARG A 5 -19.72 5.85 -7.77
CA ARG A 5 -19.65 5.87 -9.23
C ARG A 5 -18.74 6.98 -9.72
N LEU A 6 -17.93 6.67 -10.71
CA LEU A 6 -17.16 7.62 -11.49
C LEU A 6 -17.78 7.73 -12.90
N HIS A 7 -18.43 8.84 -13.18
CA HIS A 7 -19.09 9.10 -14.48
C HIS A 7 -18.17 9.81 -15.48
N ALA A 8 -17.19 10.57 -14.98
CA ALA A 8 -16.20 11.29 -15.78
C ALA A 8 -14.88 11.34 -15.04
N PHE A 9 -13.77 11.26 -15.78
CA PHE A 9 -12.43 11.48 -15.20
C PHE A 9 -12.33 12.93 -14.68
N GLY A 10 -11.47 13.13 -13.66
CA GLY A 10 -11.23 14.45 -13.10
C GLY A 10 -11.06 14.47 -11.57
N PRO A 11 -11.47 15.57 -10.91
CA PRO A 11 -11.22 15.76 -9.47
C PRO A 11 -11.98 14.78 -8.60
N ALA A 12 -11.63 14.71 -7.32
CA ALA A 12 -12.22 13.77 -6.36
C ALA A 12 -13.75 13.90 -6.24
N GLU A 13 -14.29 15.09 -6.49
CA GLU A 13 -15.72 15.40 -6.49
C GLU A 13 -16.54 14.63 -7.55
N ASN A 14 -15.87 14.06 -8.55
CA ASN A 14 -16.51 13.19 -9.54
C ASN A 14 -16.85 11.79 -8.99
N LEU A 15 -16.42 11.48 -7.78
CA LEU A 15 -16.81 10.28 -7.05
C LEU A 15 -18.19 10.49 -6.42
N THR A 16 -19.21 9.90 -7.00
CA THR A 16 -20.61 10.09 -6.60
C THR A 16 -21.10 8.87 -5.82
N TYR A 17 -21.61 9.09 -4.61
CA TYR A 17 -22.29 8.04 -3.84
C TYR A 17 -23.73 7.91 -4.30
N GLU A 18 -24.10 6.78 -4.88
CA GLU A 18 -25.41 6.56 -5.47
C GLU A 18 -25.89 5.11 -5.34
N GLN A 19 -27.20 4.91 -5.51
CA GLN A 19 -27.80 3.58 -5.52
C GLN A 19 -27.64 2.95 -6.91
N VAL A 20 -27.17 1.69 -6.93
CA VAL A 20 -26.96 0.89 -8.14
C VAL A 20 -27.57 -0.50 -7.96
N GLU A 21 -27.71 -1.24 -9.06
CA GLU A 21 -28.16 -2.64 -9.01
C GLU A 21 -27.14 -3.52 -8.26
N ASP A 22 -27.65 -4.48 -7.49
CA ASP A 22 -26.81 -5.44 -6.79
C ASP A 22 -26.12 -6.39 -7.79
N PRO A 23 -24.79 -6.58 -7.69
CA PRO A 23 -24.09 -7.50 -8.57
C PRO A 23 -24.44 -8.93 -8.23
N ARG A 24 -24.49 -9.82 -9.25
CA ARG A 24 -24.72 -11.26 -9.06
C ARG A 24 -23.47 -12.03 -9.36
N PRO A 25 -23.08 -12.99 -8.51
CA PRO A 25 -21.95 -13.84 -8.79
C PRO A 25 -22.26 -14.82 -9.94
N GLY A 26 -21.39 -14.87 -10.94
CA GLY A 26 -21.39 -15.87 -11.99
C GLY A 26 -20.74 -17.19 -11.54
N PRO A 27 -20.61 -18.19 -12.44
CA PRO A 27 -19.94 -19.46 -12.15
C PRO A 27 -18.51 -19.22 -11.63
N GLY A 28 -18.13 -19.92 -10.54
CA GLY A 28 -16.83 -19.79 -9.89
C GLY A 28 -16.62 -18.52 -9.07
N GLN A 29 -17.63 -17.63 -8.99
CA GLN A 29 -17.53 -16.36 -8.28
C GLN A 29 -18.32 -16.38 -6.95
N VAL A 30 -17.94 -15.47 -6.07
CA VAL A 30 -18.67 -15.17 -4.84
C VAL A 30 -19.10 -13.72 -4.81
N ARG A 31 -20.18 -13.41 -4.07
CA ARG A 31 -20.52 -12.05 -3.69
C ARG A 31 -20.17 -11.82 -2.23
N ILE A 32 -19.46 -10.72 -1.99
CA ILE A 32 -18.97 -10.32 -0.68
C ILE A 32 -19.79 -9.12 -0.20
N ALA A 33 -20.38 -9.21 0.99
CA ALA A 33 -20.88 -8.05 1.73
C ALA A 33 -19.66 -7.31 2.28
N VAL A 34 -19.30 -6.19 1.62
CA VAL A 34 -18.10 -5.44 1.91
C VAL A 34 -18.20 -4.77 3.28
N ARG A 35 -17.13 -4.81 4.03
CA ARG A 35 -16.94 -4.14 5.33
C ARG A 35 -15.79 -3.15 5.29
N ALA A 36 -14.88 -3.31 4.34
CA ALA A 36 -13.76 -2.41 4.12
C ALA A 36 -13.28 -2.52 2.67
N ALA A 37 -12.99 -1.38 2.04
CA ALA A 37 -12.40 -1.27 0.71
C ALA A 37 -11.15 -0.40 0.74
N GLY A 38 -10.06 -0.88 0.15
CA GLY A 38 -8.77 -0.18 0.17
C GLY A 38 -8.67 0.91 -0.89
N VAL A 39 -8.13 2.07 -0.51
CA VAL A 39 -7.85 3.19 -1.43
C VAL A 39 -6.34 3.26 -1.71
N HIS A 40 -5.96 3.39 -2.99
CA HIS A 40 -4.59 3.54 -3.46
C HIS A 40 -4.37 4.89 -4.16
N LEU A 41 -3.12 5.37 -4.18
CA LEU A 41 -2.74 6.49 -5.05
C LEU A 41 -3.03 6.19 -6.52
N LEU A 42 -2.91 4.92 -6.93
CA LEU A 42 -3.26 4.51 -8.28
C LEU A 42 -4.77 4.71 -8.58
N ASP A 43 -5.65 4.54 -7.59
CA ASP A 43 -7.09 4.79 -7.78
C ASP A 43 -7.36 6.28 -8.02
N ALA A 44 -6.63 7.18 -7.34
CA ALA A 44 -6.69 8.61 -7.59
C ALA A 44 -6.17 8.95 -9.00
N ALA A 45 -5.04 8.39 -9.40
CA ALA A 45 -4.49 8.60 -10.74
C ALA A 45 -5.41 8.05 -11.85
N LEU A 46 -6.03 6.88 -11.67
CA LEU A 46 -7.00 6.32 -12.60
C LEU A 46 -8.28 7.18 -12.67
N ARG A 47 -8.75 7.70 -11.54
CA ARG A 47 -9.87 8.64 -11.49
C ARG A 47 -9.56 9.92 -12.29
N GLU A 48 -8.33 10.41 -12.26
CA GLU A 48 -7.87 11.56 -13.06
C GLU A 48 -7.70 11.25 -14.55
N GLY A 49 -7.85 9.98 -14.95
CA GLY A 49 -7.74 9.56 -16.33
C GLY A 49 -6.31 9.13 -16.73
N MET A 50 -5.46 8.75 -15.74
CA MET A 50 -4.17 8.17 -16.06
C MET A 50 -4.32 7.01 -17.03
N ARG A 51 -3.57 7.06 -18.12
CA ARG A 51 -3.43 5.99 -19.10
C ARG A 51 -2.09 5.30 -18.86
N GLY A 52 -2.10 4.00 -18.89
CA GLY A 52 -0.87 3.22 -18.72
C GLY A 52 -0.94 2.28 -17.53
N GLY A 53 -0.11 1.29 -17.55
CA GLY A 53 -0.11 0.15 -16.65
C GLY A 53 -0.48 -1.11 -17.43
N PRO A 54 -0.83 -2.20 -16.75
CA PRO A 54 -1.14 -3.48 -17.42
C PRO A 54 -2.39 -3.44 -18.31
N ALA A 55 -3.26 -2.42 -18.16
CA ALA A 55 -4.39 -2.16 -19.04
C ALA A 55 -4.05 -0.96 -19.95
N ALA A 56 -3.72 -1.24 -21.21
CA ALA A 56 -3.49 -0.20 -22.23
C ALA A 56 -4.77 0.61 -22.54
N GLU A 57 -5.93 0.05 -22.23
CA GLU A 57 -7.24 0.67 -22.46
C GLU A 57 -7.69 1.49 -21.26
N PRO A 58 -8.30 2.67 -21.48
CA PRO A 58 -8.87 3.46 -20.40
C PRO A 58 -9.98 2.67 -19.71
N THR A 59 -10.10 2.84 -18.38
CA THR A 59 -11.23 2.29 -17.64
C THR A 59 -12.55 2.77 -18.25
N PRO A 60 -13.47 1.87 -18.67
CA PRO A 60 -14.76 2.28 -19.20
C PRO A 60 -15.57 3.02 -18.14
N LEU A 61 -16.22 4.10 -18.56
CA LEU A 61 -17.10 4.89 -17.71
C LEU A 61 -18.58 4.67 -18.11
N PRO A 62 -19.53 4.71 -17.17
CA PRO A 62 -19.32 4.89 -15.73
C PRO A 62 -18.79 3.61 -15.05
N THR A 63 -17.94 3.77 -14.01
CA THR A 63 -17.36 2.65 -13.28
C THR A 63 -17.51 2.80 -11.77
N ILE A 64 -17.40 1.69 -11.02
CA ILE A 64 -17.24 1.68 -9.57
C ILE A 64 -15.76 1.47 -9.29
N PRO A 65 -15.01 2.44 -8.74
CA PRO A 65 -13.58 2.28 -8.46
C PRO A 65 -13.28 1.24 -7.39
N GLY A 66 -11.97 1.11 -7.04
CA GLY A 66 -11.50 0.24 -5.97
C GLY A 66 -11.25 -1.20 -6.42
N ARG A 67 -10.20 -1.80 -5.85
CA ARG A 67 -9.71 -3.13 -6.27
C ARG A 67 -9.37 -4.04 -5.11
N GLU A 68 -9.66 -3.63 -3.88
CA GLU A 68 -9.41 -4.40 -2.68
C GLU A 68 -10.60 -4.32 -1.76
N VAL A 69 -11.08 -5.47 -1.31
CA VAL A 69 -12.21 -5.56 -0.41
C VAL A 69 -11.95 -6.59 0.67
N ALA A 70 -12.50 -6.33 1.86
CA ALA A 70 -12.67 -7.31 2.93
C ALA A 70 -14.13 -7.30 3.38
N GLY A 71 -14.67 -8.47 3.70
CA GLY A 71 -16.07 -8.59 4.08
C GLY A 71 -16.46 -10.02 4.38
N ILE A 72 -17.74 -10.31 4.23
CA ILE A 72 -18.33 -11.62 4.47
C ILE A 72 -18.91 -12.15 3.16
N VAL A 73 -18.60 -13.38 2.81
CA VAL A 73 -19.22 -14.06 1.65
C VAL A 73 -20.69 -14.28 1.95
N GLU A 74 -21.58 -13.67 1.16
CA GLU A 74 -23.04 -13.76 1.36
C GLU A 74 -23.77 -14.55 0.29
N SER A 75 -23.13 -14.79 -0.87
CA SER A 75 -23.74 -15.53 -1.97
C SER A 75 -22.65 -16.20 -2.81
N LEU A 76 -22.96 -17.41 -3.30
CA LEU A 76 -22.08 -18.25 -4.10
C LEU A 76 -22.63 -18.37 -5.52
N GLY A 77 -21.76 -18.31 -6.52
CA GLY A 77 -22.05 -18.70 -7.88
C GLY A 77 -21.92 -20.20 -8.08
N GLU A 78 -22.36 -20.67 -9.23
CA GLU A 78 -22.29 -22.09 -9.60
C GLU A 78 -20.85 -22.63 -9.51
N GLY A 79 -20.68 -23.82 -8.92
CA GLY A 79 -19.39 -24.52 -8.81
C GLY A 79 -18.47 -24.01 -7.69
N VAL A 80 -18.90 -23.04 -6.88
CA VAL A 80 -18.15 -22.62 -5.69
C VAL A 80 -18.49 -23.55 -4.50
N ALA A 81 -17.48 -23.90 -3.72
CA ALA A 81 -17.67 -24.74 -2.53
C ALA A 81 -18.50 -24.00 -1.47
N ASP A 82 -19.48 -24.72 -0.87
CA ASP A 82 -20.43 -24.16 0.09
C ASP A 82 -19.78 -23.63 1.37
N ASP A 83 -18.59 -24.13 1.71
CA ASP A 83 -17.86 -23.75 2.91
C ASP A 83 -17.34 -22.29 2.88
N TRP A 84 -17.40 -21.62 1.75
CA TRP A 84 -17.11 -20.19 1.66
C TRP A 84 -18.23 -19.31 2.22
N LEU A 85 -19.48 -19.79 2.22
CA LEU A 85 -20.61 -18.99 2.69
C LEU A 85 -20.46 -18.59 4.16
N GLY A 86 -20.61 -17.31 4.45
CA GLY A 86 -20.48 -16.75 5.81
C GLY A 86 -19.04 -16.51 6.27
N LYS A 87 -18.03 -16.93 5.52
CA LYS A 87 -16.63 -16.69 5.89
C LYS A 87 -16.24 -15.21 5.81
N ARG A 88 -15.37 -14.79 6.73
CA ARG A 88 -14.68 -13.51 6.68
C ARG A 88 -13.53 -13.61 5.70
N VAL A 89 -13.57 -12.82 4.65
CA VAL A 89 -12.60 -12.89 3.55
C VAL A 89 -12.03 -11.54 3.18
N VAL A 90 -10.83 -11.57 2.62
CA VAL A 90 -10.19 -10.43 1.95
C VAL A 90 -9.73 -10.87 0.56
N ALA A 91 -9.87 -9.97 -0.42
CA ALA A 91 -9.47 -10.24 -1.79
C ALA A 91 -8.96 -8.98 -2.49
N HIS A 92 -7.96 -9.16 -3.34
CA HIS A 92 -7.61 -8.21 -4.39
C HIS A 92 -8.36 -8.60 -5.66
N LEU A 93 -9.22 -7.70 -6.15
CA LEU A 93 -10.12 -7.96 -7.29
C LEU A 93 -9.38 -8.05 -8.64
N GLY A 94 -8.08 -7.83 -8.66
CA GLY A 94 -7.27 -7.76 -9.87
C GLY A 94 -7.34 -6.38 -10.53
N PHE A 95 -7.42 -6.37 -11.85
CA PHE A 95 -7.58 -5.13 -12.62
C PHE A 95 -9.05 -4.76 -12.87
N VAL A 96 -9.97 -5.53 -12.33
CA VAL A 96 -11.41 -5.25 -12.42
C VAL A 96 -11.78 -4.31 -11.29
N PRO A 97 -12.38 -3.15 -11.58
CA PRO A 97 -12.92 -2.25 -10.57
C PRO A 97 -14.16 -2.86 -9.90
N GLY A 98 -14.67 -2.22 -8.83
CA GLY A 98 -15.91 -2.65 -8.17
C GLY A 98 -15.82 -2.70 -6.64
N GLY A 99 -14.69 -2.28 -6.06
CA GLY A 99 -14.48 -2.38 -4.61
C GLY A 99 -15.16 -1.30 -3.78
N TYR A 100 -15.42 -0.11 -4.32
CA TYR A 100 -16.03 0.98 -3.56
C TYR A 100 -17.56 0.86 -3.55
N ALA A 101 -18.06 -0.18 -2.92
CA ALA A 101 -19.48 -0.54 -2.88
C ALA A 101 -19.80 -1.36 -1.63
N GLU A 102 -21.09 -1.44 -1.29
CA GLU A 102 -21.58 -2.34 -0.23
C GLU A 102 -21.43 -3.82 -0.59
N LEU A 103 -21.47 -4.15 -1.89
CA LEU A 103 -21.34 -5.52 -2.40
C LEU A 103 -20.28 -5.56 -3.52
N ALA A 104 -19.44 -6.60 -3.52
CA ALA A 104 -18.46 -6.84 -4.57
C ALA A 104 -18.50 -8.30 -5.02
N VAL A 105 -18.21 -8.56 -6.30
CA VAL A 105 -18.12 -9.91 -6.87
C VAL A 105 -16.70 -10.19 -7.31
N THR A 106 -16.19 -11.38 -6.98
CA THR A 106 -14.87 -11.85 -7.40
C THR A 106 -14.81 -13.36 -7.52
N GLY A 107 -13.80 -13.88 -8.20
CA GLY A 107 -13.54 -15.32 -8.26
C GLY A 107 -13.14 -15.88 -6.89
N ALA A 108 -13.65 -17.08 -6.56
CA ALA A 108 -13.36 -17.74 -5.30
C ALA A 108 -11.86 -18.03 -5.10
N GLU A 109 -11.10 -18.21 -6.18
CA GLU A 109 -9.65 -18.41 -6.17
C GLU A 109 -8.86 -17.23 -5.64
N ARG A 110 -9.46 -16.02 -5.61
CA ARG A 110 -8.84 -14.79 -5.09
C ARG A 110 -9.03 -14.60 -3.60
N LEU A 111 -9.86 -15.41 -2.97
CA LEU A 111 -10.20 -15.25 -1.57
C LEU A 111 -9.06 -15.71 -0.65
N HIS A 112 -8.89 -14.97 0.41
CA HIS A 112 -8.12 -15.36 1.59
C HIS A 112 -9.03 -15.25 2.81
N GLU A 113 -9.03 -16.26 3.69
CA GLU A 113 -9.67 -16.13 5.00
C GLU A 113 -8.91 -15.10 5.83
N ILE A 114 -9.65 -14.23 6.52
CA ILE A 114 -9.04 -13.20 7.37
C ILE A 114 -8.59 -13.85 8.69
N PRO A 115 -7.30 -13.70 9.07
CA PRO A 115 -6.82 -14.13 10.39
C PRO A 115 -7.67 -13.56 11.52
N GLY A 116 -7.89 -14.38 12.56
CA GLY A 116 -8.82 -14.04 13.64
C GLY A 116 -8.47 -12.77 14.42
N ASN A 117 -7.20 -12.37 14.43
CA ASN A 117 -6.69 -11.17 15.10
C ASN A 117 -6.75 -9.90 14.25
N LEU A 118 -7.19 -9.98 12.99
CA LEU A 118 -7.34 -8.80 12.12
C LEU A 118 -8.81 -8.42 11.97
N ASP A 119 -9.10 -7.14 11.97
CA ASP A 119 -10.38 -6.63 11.49
C ASP A 119 -10.39 -6.51 9.95
N PHE A 120 -11.52 -6.08 9.36
CA PHE A 120 -11.66 -6.00 7.91
C PHE A 120 -10.75 -4.92 7.28
N ALA A 121 -10.59 -3.78 7.93
CA ALA A 121 -9.75 -2.70 7.44
C ALA A 121 -8.25 -3.05 7.51
N GLU A 122 -7.84 -3.73 8.58
CA GLU A 122 -6.48 -4.25 8.72
C GLU A 122 -6.19 -5.33 7.65
N ALA A 123 -7.14 -6.25 7.42
CA ALA A 123 -7.01 -7.27 6.39
C ALA A 123 -6.87 -6.66 4.99
N VAL A 124 -7.69 -5.66 4.65
CA VAL A 124 -7.58 -4.93 3.37
C VAL A 124 -6.25 -4.20 3.24
N ALA A 125 -5.71 -3.67 4.33
CA ALA A 125 -4.39 -3.05 4.30
C ALA A 125 -3.27 -4.07 4.02
N MET A 126 -3.44 -5.32 4.44
CA MET A 126 -2.42 -6.35 4.21
C MET A 126 -2.50 -6.97 2.81
N ILE A 127 -3.69 -7.09 2.20
CA ILE A 127 -3.83 -7.78 0.90
C ILE A 127 -3.11 -7.04 -0.24
N GLY A 128 -3.09 -5.72 -0.25
CA GLY A 128 -2.41 -4.94 -1.28
C GLY A 128 -1.17 -4.22 -0.79
N THR A 129 -1.31 -3.38 0.23
CA THR A 129 -0.18 -2.64 0.80
C THR A 129 0.83 -3.58 1.46
N GLY A 130 0.37 -4.55 2.25
CA GLY A 130 1.22 -5.59 2.83
C GLY A 130 1.90 -6.44 1.78
N ARG A 131 1.16 -6.90 0.76
CA ARG A 131 1.73 -7.61 -0.41
C ARG A 131 2.86 -6.81 -1.05
N THR A 132 2.65 -5.52 -1.27
CA THR A 132 3.66 -4.64 -1.88
C THR A 132 4.88 -4.51 -0.96
N ALA A 133 4.68 -4.34 0.35
CA ALA A 133 5.77 -4.31 1.32
C ALA A 133 6.59 -5.61 1.29
N MET A 134 5.93 -6.80 1.25
CA MET A 134 6.63 -8.08 1.12
C MET A 134 7.43 -8.17 -0.19
N GLY A 135 6.88 -7.64 -1.29
CA GLY A 135 7.58 -7.56 -2.57
C GLY A 135 8.85 -6.69 -2.52
N ILE A 136 8.78 -5.54 -1.86
CA ILE A 136 9.90 -4.61 -1.67
C ILE A 136 11.00 -5.25 -0.82
N LEU A 137 10.62 -5.85 0.30
CA LEU A 137 11.54 -6.43 1.28
C LEU A 137 12.41 -7.56 0.73
N GLN A 138 12.01 -8.21 -0.36
CA GLN A 138 12.83 -9.23 -1.02
C GLN A 138 14.16 -8.70 -1.59
N PHE A 139 14.32 -7.38 -1.75
CA PHE A 139 15.49 -6.75 -2.35
C PHE A 139 16.52 -6.26 -1.33
N ALA A 140 16.21 -6.37 -0.03
CA ALA A 140 17.13 -6.04 1.04
C ALA A 140 17.21 -7.18 2.07
N GLU A 141 18.42 -7.63 2.32
CA GLU A 141 18.71 -8.50 3.47
C GLU A 141 18.92 -7.59 4.67
N LEU A 142 17.96 -7.63 5.63
CA LEU A 142 17.99 -6.78 6.81
C LEU A 142 18.45 -7.59 8.04
N GLY A 143 19.25 -6.96 8.88
CA GLY A 143 19.76 -7.53 10.10
C GLY A 143 20.30 -6.44 11.05
N PRO A 144 20.94 -6.83 12.17
CA PRO A 144 21.40 -5.90 13.21
C PRO A 144 22.39 -4.83 12.72
N ASP A 145 23.16 -5.13 11.68
CA ASP A 145 24.13 -4.19 11.10
C ASP A 145 23.48 -3.22 10.09
N SER A 146 22.22 -3.46 9.73
CA SER A 146 21.51 -2.61 8.76
C SER A 146 21.13 -1.27 9.38
N VAL A 147 21.29 -0.21 8.59
CA VAL A 147 20.77 1.13 8.85
C VAL A 147 19.80 1.47 7.72
N VAL A 148 18.52 1.55 8.05
CA VAL A 148 17.44 1.66 7.08
C VAL A 148 16.83 3.06 7.16
N ILE A 149 16.71 3.75 6.02
CA ILE A 149 15.96 5.00 5.91
C ILE A 149 14.67 4.74 5.14
N VAL A 150 13.54 5.18 5.72
CA VAL A 150 12.22 5.00 5.14
C VAL A 150 11.56 6.36 4.93
N PRO A 151 11.62 6.96 3.72
CA PRO A 151 10.78 8.09 3.35
C PRO A 151 9.30 7.74 3.38
N ALA A 152 8.44 8.73 3.68
CA ALA A 152 7.00 8.54 3.89
C ALA A 152 6.66 7.42 4.91
N ALA A 153 7.44 7.33 5.97
CA ALA A 153 7.36 6.27 6.99
C ALA A 153 5.99 6.17 7.70
N ALA A 154 5.19 7.24 7.70
CA ALA A 154 3.83 7.26 8.25
C ALA A 154 2.76 6.73 7.28
N GLY A 155 3.10 6.43 6.02
CA GLY A 155 2.18 5.86 5.04
C GLY A 155 1.98 4.36 5.24
N GLY A 156 1.02 3.76 4.52
CA GLY A 156 0.68 2.35 4.67
C GLY A 156 1.88 1.40 4.46
N ILE A 157 2.64 1.56 3.36
CA ILE A 157 3.85 0.77 3.10
C ILE A 157 4.94 1.12 4.11
N GLY A 158 5.20 2.44 4.33
CA GLY A 158 6.27 2.91 5.20
C GLY A 158 6.17 2.36 6.62
N THR A 159 4.96 2.32 7.20
CA THR A 159 4.71 1.75 8.52
C THR A 159 5.12 0.28 8.61
N LEU A 160 4.81 -0.52 7.58
CA LEU A 160 5.18 -1.94 7.54
C LEU A 160 6.68 -2.15 7.35
N LEU A 161 7.34 -1.31 6.51
CA LEU A 161 8.78 -1.35 6.31
C LEU A 161 9.55 -1.01 7.59
N VAL A 162 9.10 0.01 8.35
CA VAL A 162 9.66 0.37 9.66
C VAL A 162 9.58 -0.81 10.62
N GLN A 163 8.40 -1.40 10.79
CA GLN A 163 8.19 -2.53 11.70
C GLN A 163 9.02 -3.75 11.30
N TYR A 164 9.03 -4.09 10.01
CA TYR A 164 9.79 -5.24 9.53
C TYR A 164 11.30 -5.06 9.75
N ALA A 165 11.84 -3.88 9.45
CA ALA A 165 13.25 -3.58 9.68
C ALA A 165 13.60 -3.62 11.17
N LYS A 166 12.72 -3.12 12.05
CA LYS A 166 12.91 -3.23 13.51
C LYS A 166 12.90 -4.67 13.98
N ASN A 167 11.97 -5.49 13.49
CA ASN A 167 11.89 -6.91 13.83
C ASN A 167 13.15 -7.68 13.37
N ALA A 168 13.82 -7.22 12.31
CA ALA A 168 15.09 -7.75 11.85
C ALA A 168 16.30 -7.26 12.68
N GLY A 169 16.10 -6.36 13.65
CA GLY A 169 17.15 -5.79 14.50
C GLY A 169 17.86 -4.57 13.91
N ALA A 170 17.40 -4.03 12.77
CA ALA A 170 18.02 -2.89 12.11
C ALA A 170 17.87 -1.59 12.92
N THR A 171 18.79 -0.64 12.70
CA THR A 171 18.60 0.76 13.05
C THR A 171 17.69 1.41 11.99
N VAL A 172 16.57 2.00 12.41
CA VAL A 172 15.57 2.53 11.49
C VAL A 172 15.38 4.03 11.69
N VAL A 173 15.55 4.76 10.59
CA VAL A 173 15.25 6.20 10.49
C VAL A 173 14.00 6.38 9.62
N GLY A 174 12.94 6.90 10.21
CA GLY A 174 11.70 7.20 9.49
C GLY A 174 11.59 8.69 9.16
N LEU A 175 11.29 9.00 7.89
CA LEU A 175 11.05 10.37 7.44
C LEU A 175 9.55 10.58 7.24
N ALA A 176 8.98 11.62 7.86
CA ALA A 176 7.56 11.92 7.75
C ALA A 176 7.34 13.45 7.73
N GLY A 177 6.20 13.91 7.25
CA GLY A 177 5.91 15.35 7.15
C GLY A 177 5.05 15.84 8.34
N GLY A 178 5.64 16.62 9.22
CA GLY A 178 4.99 17.24 10.35
C GLY A 178 5.03 16.44 11.67
N PRO A 179 4.77 17.10 12.79
CA PRO A 179 5.01 16.56 14.14
C PRO A 179 4.11 15.34 14.47
N GLU A 180 2.86 15.34 14.02
CA GLU A 180 1.95 14.22 14.27
C GLU A 180 2.45 12.93 13.61
N LYS A 181 2.87 13.03 12.35
CA LYS A 181 3.37 11.87 11.59
C LYS A 181 4.70 11.36 12.12
N THR A 182 5.62 12.27 12.50
CA THR A 182 6.88 11.86 13.14
C THR A 182 6.65 11.18 14.47
N ALA A 183 5.73 11.67 15.29
CA ALA A 183 5.36 11.02 16.55
C ALA A 183 4.81 9.59 16.30
N ARG A 184 3.96 9.41 15.28
CA ARG A 184 3.44 8.08 14.90
C ARG A 184 4.54 7.13 14.43
N VAL A 185 5.49 7.63 13.63
CA VAL A 185 6.64 6.85 13.15
C VAL A 185 7.56 6.42 14.31
N GLN A 186 7.79 7.34 15.25
CA GLN A 186 8.56 7.03 16.47
C GLN A 186 7.86 5.97 17.33
N ALA A 187 6.55 6.11 17.55
CA ALA A 187 5.75 5.13 18.29
C ALA A 187 5.65 3.78 17.56
N GLY A 188 5.77 3.77 16.22
CA GLY A 188 5.80 2.58 15.36
C GLY A 188 7.13 1.82 15.38
N GLY A 189 8.12 2.28 16.17
CA GLY A 189 9.36 1.57 16.42
C GLY A 189 10.61 2.12 15.71
N ALA A 190 10.53 3.24 14.98
CA ALA A 190 11.72 3.87 14.43
C ALA A 190 12.67 4.35 15.56
N ASP A 191 13.98 4.18 15.38
CA ASP A 191 14.98 4.67 16.34
C ASP A 191 15.09 6.19 16.28
N LEU A 192 14.87 6.75 15.09
CA LEU A 192 14.74 8.19 14.87
C LEU A 192 13.61 8.47 13.89
N ALA A 193 12.72 9.38 14.22
CA ALA A 193 11.76 9.94 13.31
C ALA A 193 12.03 11.44 13.09
N VAL A 194 12.15 11.87 11.84
CA VAL A 194 12.43 13.28 11.51
C VAL A 194 11.39 13.85 10.56
N ASP A 195 11.11 15.14 10.75
CA ASP A 195 10.27 15.89 9.81
C ASP A 195 11.13 16.32 8.61
N TYR A 196 10.84 15.76 7.43
CA TYR A 196 11.55 16.12 6.20
C TYR A 196 11.26 17.55 5.71
N LYS A 197 10.27 18.24 6.30
CA LYS A 197 10.01 19.66 6.04
C LYS A 197 11.03 20.59 6.72
N ASP A 198 11.73 20.09 7.75
CA ASP A 198 12.85 20.80 8.36
C ASP A 198 14.10 20.60 7.50
N PRO A 199 14.68 21.65 6.87
CA PRO A 199 15.84 21.48 6.00
C PRO A 199 17.08 20.92 6.71
N ALA A 200 17.12 20.94 8.04
CA ALA A 200 18.21 20.37 8.83
C ALA A 200 18.07 18.85 9.08
N TRP A 201 17.02 18.19 8.56
CA TRP A 201 16.77 16.77 8.82
C TRP A 201 17.97 15.87 8.43
N PRO A 202 18.71 16.08 7.33
CA PRO A 202 19.85 15.21 7.00
C PRO A 202 20.97 15.30 8.03
N ALA A 203 21.21 16.51 8.57
CA ALA A 203 22.21 16.70 9.63
C ALA A 203 21.79 16.02 10.94
N LYS A 204 20.50 16.03 11.30
CA LYS A 204 19.96 15.31 12.45
C LYS A 204 20.16 13.80 12.30
N VAL A 205 19.92 13.25 11.10
CA VAL A 205 20.17 11.83 10.82
C VAL A 205 21.66 11.49 10.95
N ARG A 206 22.55 12.27 10.35
CA ARG A 206 24.01 12.05 10.48
C ARG A 206 24.47 12.10 11.95
N ALA A 207 23.97 13.04 12.73
CA ALA A 207 24.29 13.14 14.15
C ALA A 207 23.80 11.90 14.94
N HIS A 208 22.60 11.43 14.68
CA HIS A 208 22.05 10.21 15.31
C HIS A 208 22.85 8.96 14.95
N LEU A 209 23.30 8.84 13.70
CA LEU A 209 24.05 7.69 13.24
C LEU A 209 25.51 7.63 13.78
N GLY A 210 26.04 8.75 14.30
CA GLY A 210 27.34 8.77 14.98
C GLY A 210 28.51 8.31 14.11
N GLY A 211 28.52 8.68 12.83
CA GLY A 211 29.56 8.29 11.85
C GLY A 211 29.23 7.02 11.05
N ARG A 212 28.17 6.29 11.39
CA ARG A 212 27.62 5.22 10.54
C ARG A 212 26.91 5.83 9.33
N THR A 213 26.85 5.07 8.24
CA THR A 213 26.08 5.45 7.05
C THR A 213 24.86 4.54 6.90
N ALA A 214 23.86 5.00 6.15
CA ALA A 214 22.74 4.16 5.80
C ALA A 214 23.18 3.00 4.88
N THR A 215 22.54 1.85 5.02
CA THR A 215 22.79 0.68 4.16
C THR A 215 21.65 0.46 3.16
N VAL A 216 20.44 0.93 3.49
CA VAL A 216 19.26 0.80 2.62
C VAL A 216 18.40 2.05 2.72
N VAL A 217 17.95 2.56 1.58
CA VAL A 217 16.87 3.53 1.45
C VAL A 217 15.70 2.87 0.71
N PHE A 218 14.53 2.82 1.34
CA PHE A 218 13.28 2.36 0.72
C PHE A 218 12.49 3.54 0.18
N ASP A 219 12.67 3.88 -1.08
CA ASP A 219 12.11 5.09 -1.69
C ASP A 219 10.75 4.86 -2.35
N GLY A 220 9.71 5.41 -1.74
CA GLY A 220 8.35 5.49 -2.29
C GLY A 220 7.93 6.89 -2.72
N VAL A 221 8.85 7.89 -2.67
CA VAL A 221 8.49 9.31 -2.80
C VAL A 221 9.12 10.00 -4.01
N SER A 222 10.33 9.64 -4.39
CA SER A 222 11.14 10.37 -5.37
C SER A 222 11.44 11.84 -4.96
N GLY A 223 12.07 12.62 -5.83
CA GLY A 223 12.33 14.04 -5.62
C GLY A 223 13.42 14.35 -4.59
N ASP A 224 13.39 15.57 -4.04
CA ASP A 224 14.48 16.07 -3.17
C ASP A 224 14.62 15.28 -1.87
N VAL A 225 13.52 14.86 -1.26
CA VAL A 225 13.57 14.04 -0.03
C VAL A 225 14.29 12.72 -0.28
N ALA A 226 14.01 12.07 -1.42
CA ALA A 226 14.69 10.84 -1.80
C ALA A 226 16.16 11.07 -2.12
N ARG A 227 16.49 12.13 -2.85
CA ARG A 227 17.88 12.51 -3.21
C ARG A 227 18.73 12.73 -1.96
N GLU A 228 18.22 13.47 -0.99
CA GLU A 228 18.90 13.72 0.28
C GLU A 228 19.06 12.41 1.10
N ALA A 229 18.03 11.54 1.10
CA ALA A 229 18.11 10.25 1.79
C ALA A 229 19.18 9.34 1.17
N VAL A 230 19.26 9.30 -0.17
CA VAL A 230 20.31 8.57 -0.92
C VAL A 230 21.70 9.10 -0.60
N GLY A 231 21.84 10.41 -0.41
CA GLY A 231 23.10 11.04 0.03
C GLY A 231 23.57 10.67 1.45
N LEU A 232 22.78 9.87 2.17
CA LEU A 232 23.15 9.30 3.47
C LEU A 232 23.61 7.83 3.38
N LEU A 233 23.50 7.21 2.20
CA LEU A 233 24.00 5.86 1.96
C LEU A 233 25.55 5.84 1.96
N GLY A 234 26.10 4.79 2.51
CA GLY A 234 27.53 4.48 2.43
C GLY A 234 27.85 3.56 1.25
N PRO A 235 29.13 3.26 1.02
CA PRO A 235 29.57 2.29 0.01
C PRO A 235 28.90 0.94 0.21
N GLY A 236 28.41 0.33 -0.88
CA GLY A 236 27.63 -0.92 -0.85
C GLY A 236 26.15 -0.73 -0.48
N GLY A 237 25.72 0.52 -0.24
CA GLY A 237 24.33 0.85 0.07
C GLY A 237 23.37 0.54 -1.08
N LYS A 238 22.09 0.34 -0.74
CA LYS A 238 21.02 0.02 -1.69
C LYS A 238 19.95 1.10 -1.68
N HIS A 239 19.68 1.69 -2.84
CA HIS A 239 18.53 2.53 -3.10
C HIS A 239 17.43 1.71 -3.77
N ILE A 240 16.32 1.46 -3.08
CA ILE A 240 15.21 0.63 -3.57
C ILE A 240 14.02 1.53 -3.85
N VAL A 241 13.73 1.75 -5.13
CA VAL A 241 12.68 2.65 -5.61
C VAL A 241 11.44 1.85 -5.94
N PHE A 242 10.32 2.16 -5.28
CA PHE A 242 9.04 1.46 -5.48
C PHE A 242 7.85 2.39 -5.68
N GLY A 243 8.04 3.71 -5.65
CA GLY A 243 6.95 4.66 -5.78
C GLY A 243 7.43 6.08 -6.10
N TRP A 244 6.44 6.95 -6.30
CA TRP A 244 6.64 8.34 -6.72
C TRP A 244 5.63 9.29 -6.07
N SER A 245 5.26 9.05 -4.82
CA SER A 245 4.22 9.83 -4.14
C SER A 245 4.63 11.27 -3.80
N GLY A 246 5.88 11.65 -4.04
CA GLY A 246 6.42 13.01 -3.86
C GLY A 246 6.21 13.89 -5.08
N GLU A 247 7.16 13.87 -5.98
CA GLU A 247 7.24 14.76 -7.16
C GLU A 247 6.74 14.10 -8.45
N GLY A 248 6.11 12.92 -8.37
CA GLY A 248 5.66 12.16 -9.53
C GLY A 248 6.70 11.15 -10.00
N ILE A 249 6.40 10.52 -11.16
CA ILE A 249 7.31 9.57 -11.79
C ILE A 249 8.60 10.30 -12.16
N ARG A 250 9.72 9.76 -11.70
CA ARG A 250 11.03 10.34 -12.03
C ARG A 250 11.35 10.12 -13.51
N ASP A 251 11.41 11.21 -14.25
CA ASP A 251 11.94 11.23 -15.61
C ASP A 251 13.44 11.54 -15.53
N GLY A 252 14.30 10.55 -15.74
CA GLY A 252 15.73 10.82 -15.86
C GLY A 252 16.67 9.90 -15.09
N GLU A 253 17.90 10.39 -14.95
CA GLU A 253 19.04 9.66 -14.41
C GLU A 253 18.84 9.20 -12.95
N PRO A 254 19.39 8.03 -12.56
CA PRO A 254 19.43 7.58 -11.18
C PRO A 254 20.10 8.64 -10.27
N TYR A 255 19.77 8.61 -8.98
CA TYR A 255 20.50 9.42 -8.01
C TYR A 255 21.89 8.79 -7.82
N LEU A 256 22.87 9.25 -8.59
CA LEU A 256 24.19 8.64 -8.61
C LEU A 256 24.96 9.01 -7.33
N VAL A 257 25.29 7.98 -6.55
CA VAL A 257 26.23 8.05 -5.43
C VAL A 257 27.23 6.92 -5.61
N ASP A 258 28.53 7.24 -5.53
CA ASP A 258 29.58 6.27 -5.73
C ASP A 258 29.45 5.06 -4.78
N GLY A 259 29.50 3.86 -5.34
CA GLY A 259 29.41 2.61 -4.59
C GLY A 259 27.99 2.26 -4.11
N VAL A 260 26.96 3.01 -4.50
CA VAL A 260 25.55 2.72 -4.21
C VAL A 260 24.87 2.05 -5.40
N SER A 261 24.08 1.02 -5.15
CA SER A 261 23.24 0.37 -6.18
C SER A 261 21.82 0.91 -6.12
N GLU A 262 21.25 1.25 -7.28
CA GLU A 262 19.83 1.58 -7.41
C GLU A 262 19.06 0.41 -8.01
N GLN A 263 17.93 0.06 -7.40
CA GLN A 263 16.99 -0.94 -7.88
C GLN A 263 15.60 -0.34 -7.98
N VAL A 264 15.14 -0.08 -9.22
CA VAL A 264 13.76 0.34 -9.47
C VAL A 264 12.87 -0.89 -9.54
N LEU A 265 11.84 -0.92 -8.69
CA LEU A 265 10.91 -2.03 -8.61
C LEU A 265 9.69 -1.79 -9.51
N GLY A 266 9.15 -2.88 -9.98
CA GLY A 266 7.97 -2.91 -10.85
C GLY A 266 7.62 -4.39 -11.05
N PRO A 267 7.45 -4.88 -12.28
CA PRO A 267 7.20 -6.30 -12.56
C PRO A 267 8.27 -7.25 -11.99
N VAL A 268 9.50 -6.79 -11.81
CA VAL A 268 10.61 -7.55 -11.21
C VAL A 268 10.31 -8.04 -9.78
N MET A 269 9.46 -7.36 -9.01
CA MET A 269 9.02 -7.84 -7.69
C MET A 269 8.30 -9.18 -7.77
N LEU A 270 7.44 -9.35 -8.76
CA LEU A 270 6.68 -10.59 -8.95
C LEU A 270 7.60 -11.73 -9.40
N GLY A 271 8.52 -11.44 -10.31
CA GLY A 271 9.53 -12.43 -10.74
C GLY A 271 10.36 -12.97 -9.58
N LYS A 272 10.73 -12.10 -8.63
CA LYS A 272 11.50 -12.50 -7.44
C LYS A 272 10.70 -13.29 -6.42
N ALA A 273 9.39 -13.05 -6.32
CA ALA A 273 8.50 -13.82 -5.42
C ALA A 273 8.44 -15.29 -5.81
N GLY A 274 8.55 -15.58 -7.11
CA GLY A 274 8.58 -16.93 -7.65
C GLY A 274 7.25 -17.68 -7.54
N GLY A 275 7.26 -18.93 -8.00
CA GLY A 275 6.09 -19.81 -7.97
C GLY A 275 5.10 -19.56 -9.12
N PRO A 276 4.03 -20.38 -9.17
CA PRO A 276 3.02 -20.30 -10.23
C PRO A 276 2.13 -19.05 -10.11
N ASP A 277 1.93 -18.56 -8.87
CA ASP A 277 1.19 -17.34 -8.55
C ASP A 277 2.00 -16.46 -7.60
N PRO A 278 2.89 -15.61 -8.13
CA PRO A 278 3.73 -14.75 -7.30
C PRO A 278 2.94 -13.68 -6.54
N VAL A 279 1.78 -13.24 -7.05
CA VAL A 279 0.90 -12.29 -6.37
C VAL A 279 0.35 -12.93 -5.11
N ARG A 280 -0.29 -14.09 -5.23
CA ARG A 280 -0.83 -14.85 -4.10
C ARG A 280 0.26 -15.23 -3.09
N THR A 281 1.45 -15.57 -3.55
CA THR A 281 2.60 -15.85 -2.67
C THR A 281 2.91 -14.66 -1.75
N LEU A 282 2.94 -13.43 -2.28
CA LEU A 282 3.18 -12.22 -1.49
C LEU A 282 2.01 -11.86 -0.59
N GLU A 283 0.78 -12.08 -1.04
CA GLU A 283 -0.44 -11.88 -0.24
C GLU A 283 -0.45 -12.80 1.00
N LEU A 284 -0.15 -14.07 0.81
CA LEU A 284 -0.06 -15.05 1.89
C LEU A 284 1.06 -14.71 2.89
N ARG A 285 2.22 -14.25 2.40
CA ARG A 285 3.32 -13.78 3.27
C ARG A 285 2.87 -12.59 4.12
N ALA A 286 2.22 -11.61 3.51
CA ALA A 286 1.74 -10.43 4.22
C ALA A 286 0.72 -10.79 5.31
N LEU A 287 -0.29 -11.60 4.98
CA LEU A 287 -1.29 -12.07 5.94
C LEU A 287 -0.66 -12.91 7.06
N ALA A 288 0.35 -13.75 6.76
CA ALA A 288 1.06 -14.53 7.77
C ALA A 288 1.87 -13.67 8.75
N GLU A 289 2.51 -12.59 8.27
CA GLU A 289 3.21 -11.63 9.15
C GLU A 289 2.23 -10.93 10.11
N ALA A 290 1.06 -10.54 9.60
CA ALA A 290 0.02 -9.92 10.43
C ALA A 290 -0.65 -10.91 11.37
N ALA A 291 -0.95 -12.13 10.92
CA ALA A 291 -1.49 -13.20 11.77
C ALA A 291 -0.57 -13.54 12.96
N ALA A 292 0.74 -13.49 12.72
CA ALA A 292 1.75 -13.71 13.75
C ALA A 292 1.99 -12.48 14.66
N GLY A 293 1.30 -11.36 14.42
CA GLY A 293 1.47 -10.11 15.17
C GLY A 293 2.82 -9.41 14.94
N ARG A 294 3.60 -9.83 13.93
CA ARG A 294 4.88 -9.19 13.60
C ARG A 294 4.71 -7.89 12.82
N LEU A 295 3.63 -7.78 12.05
CA LEU A 295 3.25 -6.55 11.37
C LEU A 295 1.81 -6.15 11.74
N THR A 296 1.64 -4.90 12.14
CA THR A 296 0.34 -4.30 12.45
C THR A 296 0.11 -3.14 11.49
N PRO A 297 -0.81 -3.27 10.52
CA PRO A 297 -1.06 -2.20 9.56
C PRO A 297 -1.70 -0.99 10.24
N ALA A 298 -1.19 0.20 9.95
CA ALA A 298 -1.87 1.43 10.30
C ALA A 298 -2.97 1.71 9.26
N VAL A 299 -4.18 2.02 9.70
CA VAL A 299 -5.32 2.31 8.84
C VAL A 299 -5.98 3.64 9.19
N GLN A 300 -6.44 4.36 8.16
CA GLN A 300 -7.27 5.56 8.30
C GLN A 300 -8.60 5.31 7.61
N ARG A 301 -9.67 5.33 8.39
CA ARG A 301 -11.01 4.94 7.96
C ARG A 301 -11.82 6.15 7.54
N PHE A 302 -12.60 6.00 6.48
CA PHE A 302 -13.60 6.96 6.02
C PHE A 302 -14.89 6.19 5.71
N PRO A 303 -16.07 6.79 5.96
CA PRO A 303 -17.32 6.25 5.42
C PRO A 303 -17.26 6.10 3.90
N LEU A 304 -17.88 5.08 3.33
CA LEU A 304 -17.94 4.89 1.87
C LEU A 304 -18.47 6.15 1.16
N ALA A 305 -19.50 6.79 1.71
CA ALA A 305 -20.09 8.00 1.17
C ALA A 305 -19.10 9.20 1.10
N GLU A 306 -18.01 9.14 1.85
CA GLU A 306 -16.95 10.17 1.89
C GLU A 306 -15.73 9.83 1.01
N ALA A 307 -15.87 8.97 0.02
CA ALA A 307 -14.77 8.55 -0.85
C ALA A 307 -14.04 9.75 -1.51
N ALA A 308 -14.77 10.81 -1.88
CA ALA A 308 -14.15 12.03 -2.39
C ALA A 308 -13.23 12.70 -1.35
N ALA A 309 -13.64 12.76 -0.09
CA ALA A 309 -12.81 13.29 1.01
C ALA A 309 -11.58 12.40 1.26
N ALA A 310 -11.73 11.08 1.23
CA ALA A 310 -10.65 10.11 1.35
C ALA A 310 -9.59 10.29 0.26
N HIS A 311 -10.01 10.44 -1.00
CA HIS A 311 -9.11 10.72 -2.12
C HIS A 311 -8.36 12.05 -1.96
N ARG A 312 -9.08 13.15 -1.63
CA ARG A 312 -8.44 14.45 -1.35
C ARG A 312 -7.41 14.37 -0.23
N ALA A 313 -7.75 13.69 0.87
CA ALA A 313 -6.82 13.52 1.99
C ALA A 313 -5.56 12.78 1.57
N LEU A 314 -5.68 11.77 0.70
CA LEU A 314 -4.55 11.01 0.16
C LEU A 314 -3.69 11.88 -0.77
N GLU A 315 -4.30 12.61 -1.70
CA GLU A 315 -3.63 13.49 -2.68
C GLU A 315 -2.89 14.66 -2.00
N THR A 316 -3.49 15.24 -0.96
CA THR A 316 -2.86 16.31 -0.18
C THR A 316 -1.87 15.81 0.87
N ARG A 317 -1.60 14.49 0.89
CA ARG A 317 -0.73 13.86 1.90
C ARG A 317 -1.20 14.11 3.34
N GLY A 318 -2.52 14.23 3.53
CA GLY A 318 -3.15 14.43 4.84
C GLY A 318 -3.36 13.13 5.63
N THR A 319 -2.95 11.97 5.08
CA THR A 319 -3.26 10.66 5.64
C THR A 319 -2.12 10.03 6.44
N ILE A 320 -2.47 9.10 7.33
CA ILE A 320 -1.57 8.23 8.09
C ILE A 320 -2.02 6.78 7.85
N GLY A 321 -1.07 5.91 7.47
CA GLY A 321 -1.39 4.52 7.16
C GLY A 321 -2.11 4.31 5.83
N LYS A 322 -2.78 3.18 5.70
CA LYS A 322 -3.63 2.83 4.55
C LYS A 322 -5.00 3.49 4.69
N VAL A 323 -5.43 4.17 3.64
CA VAL A 323 -6.81 4.70 3.55
C VAL A 323 -7.77 3.58 3.22
N VAL A 324 -8.88 3.52 3.95
CA VAL A 324 -9.92 2.49 3.83
C VAL A 324 -11.29 3.15 3.85
N LEU A 325 -12.18 2.72 2.97
CA LEU A 325 -13.60 3.08 2.94
C LEU A 325 -14.42 2.00 3.63
N GLU A 326 -15.32 2.39 4.50
CA GLU A 326 -16.25 1.49 5.20
C GLU A 326 -17.69 1.80 4.76
N PRO A 327 -18.42 0.82 4.18
CA PRO A 327 -19.84 0.96 3.84
C PRO A 327 -20.73 1.18 5.04
#